data_8c476fd2e06c276c1c03c55b511a8682
#
_entry.id   8c476fd2e06c276c1c03c55b511a8682
#
_cell.length_a   1.000
_cell.length_b   1.000
_cell.length_c   1.000
_cell.angle_alpha   90.00
_cell.angle_beta   90.00
_cell.angle_gamma   90.00
#
_symmetry.space_group_name_H-M   'P 1'
#
loop_
_entity.id
_entity.type
_entity.pdbx_description
1 polymer ?
#
loop_
_entity_poly.entity_id
_entity_poly.type
_entity_poly.pdbx_seq_one_letter_code
_entity_poly.pdbx_strand_id
1 'polypeptide(L)'
;MLTLFHAPRSRSTRLLWLLEELGLPHDVRYVSIRYNDGSGDGPDPANPHPDRKVPALRHDDALVTECAAVALYLTELAPQAELAPAIGAADRGAFLTWLSWIEGECGPAIASRFCVAPGDPEPAAFTAALRRIEAALVRGPFLLGARFSAADVMLGGALDWARPVLPAEGVIAAYSARLAARPAYVRAMARDAAPQAAAA
;
A
#
# COMPACT_ATOMS: atom_id res chain seq x y z
N MET A 1 -13.02 14.95 10.40
CA MET A 1 -11.69 15.25 9.81
C MET A 1 -10.88 13.97 9.70
N LEU A 2 -10.19 13.73 8.56
CA LEU A 2 -9.35 12.55 8.37
C LEU A 2 -7.95 12.80 8.94
N THR A 3 -7.42 11.85 9.73
CA THR A 3 -6.03 11.88 10.22
C THR A 3 -5.39 10.51 9.98
N LEU A 4 -4.34 10.46 9.17
CA LEU A 4 -3.53 9.27 8.99
C LEU A 4 -2.37 9.27 10.00
N PHE A 5 -2.32 8.25 10.86
CA PHE A 5 -1.15 7.97 11.69
C PHE A 5 -0.14 7.19 10.86
N HIS A 6 1.03 7.76 10.68
CA HIS A 6 1.99 7.37 9.67
C HIS A 6 3.40 7.27 10.24
N ALA A 7 4.15 6.28 9.77
CA ALA A 7 5.59 6.18 9.96
C ALA A 7 6.26 6.07 8.58
N PRO A 8 7.33 6.83 8.30
CA PRO A 8 8.02 6.79 7.02
C PRO A 8 8.49 5.39 6.64
N ARG A 9 8.50 5.09 5.35
CA ARG A 9 8.96 3.79 4.80
C ARG A 9 8.28 2.58 5.43
N SER A 10 6.99 2.70 5.71
CA SER A 10 6.17 1.65 6.31
C SER A 10 4.96 1.31 5.44
N ARG A 11 4.12 0.39 5.93
CA ARG A 11 2.87 0.04 5.24
C ARG A 11 1.89 1.21 5.13
N SER A 12 2.02 2.26 5.94
CA SER A 12 1.18 3.46 5.85
C SER A 12 1.54 4.36 4.68
N THR A 13 2.73 4.25 4.09
CA THR A 13 3.18 5.03 2.93
C THR A 13 2.21 4.90 1.75
N ARG A 14 1.68 3.71 1.46
CA ARG A 14 0.70 3.50 0.39
C ARG A 14 -0.67 4.11 0.68
N LEU A 15 -1.03 4.26 1.96
CA LEU A 15 -2.27 4.95 2.35
C LEU A 15 -2.12 6.47 2.22
N LEU A 16 -0.93 7.00 2.50
CA LEU A 16 -0.59 8.38 2.21
C LEU A 16 -0.71 8.64 0.69
N TRP A 17 -0.17 7.74 -0.14
CA TRP A 17 -0.35 7.82 -1.59
C TRP A 17 -1.83 7.74 -2.00
N LEU A 18 -2.61 6.83 -1.43
CA LEU A 18 -4.04 6.72 -1.74
C LEU A 18 -4.80 8.01 -1.41
N LEU A 19 -4.51 8.64 -0.27
CA LEU A 19 -5.10 9.93 0.11
C LEU A 19 -4.79 11.03 -0.90
N GLU A 20 -3.55 11.08 -1.41
CA GLU A 20 -3.15 12.01 -2.48
C GLU A 20 -3.85 11.73 -3.81
N GLU A 21 -4.11 10.46 -4.16
CA GLU A 21 -4.87 10.09 -5.37
C GLU A 21 -6.35 10.46 -5.26
N LEU A 22 -6.93 10.30 -4.07
CA LEU A 22 -8.33 10.62 -3.80
C LEU A 22 -8.58 12.13 -3.68
N GLY A 23 -7.52 12.93 -3.45
CA GLY A 23 -7.64 14.36 -3.21
C GLY A 23 -8.43 14.70 -1.94
N LEU A 24 -8.51 13.79 -0.97
CA LEU A 24 -9.23 14.02 0.27
C LEU A 24 -8.42 14.94 1.20
N PRO A 25 -9.03 15.99 1.77
CA PRO A 25 -8.41 16.76 2.84
C PRO A 25 -8.09 15.87 4.04
N HIS A 26 -6.83 15.88 4.46
CA HIS A 26 -6.37 15.02 5.55
C HIS A 26 -5.15 15.59 6.25
N ASP A 27 -5.02 15.27 7.54
CA ASP A 27 -3.83 15.47 8.33
C ASP A 27 -2.98 14.20 8.34
N VAL A 28 -1.68 14.38 8.49
CA VAL A 28 -0.73 13.29 8.72
C VAL A 28 -0.09 13.50 10.08
N ARG A 29 -0.33 12.54 10.98
CA ARG A 29 0.36 12.50 12.27
C ARG A 29 1.46 11.46 12.21
N TYR A 30 2.69 11.93 12.25
CA TYR A 30 3.85 11.04 12.32
C TYR A 30 3.92 10.41 13.72
N VAL A 31 4.16 9.10 13.73
CA VAL A 31 4.28 8.29 14.95
C VAL A 31 5.52 7.39 14.85
N SER A 32 6.15 7.12 15.97
CA SER A 32 7.22 6.12 15.99
C SER A 32 6.67 4.69 16.03
N ILE A 33 7.42 3.79 15.43
CA ILE A 33 7.17 2.34 15.45
C ILE A 33 8.49 1.60 15.64
N ARG A 34 8.42 0.30 15.92
CA ARG A 34 9.55 -0.61 15.75
C ARG A 34 9.46 -1.24 14.37
N TYR A 35 10.46 -1.03 13.51
CA TYR A 35 10.55 -1.69 12.22
C TYR A 35 11.00 -3.14 12.35
N ASN A 36 10.78 -3.94 11.30
CA ASN A 36 11.15 -5.37 11.30
C ASN A 36 12.67 -5.62 11.41
N ASP A 37 13.48 -4.66 11.00
CA ASP A 37 14.95 -4.67 11.14
C ASP A 37 15.42 -4.27 12.55
N GLY A 38 14.48 -4.02 13.46
CA GLY A 38 14.76 -3.61 14.84
C GLY A 38 15.02 -2.11 15.01
N SER A 39 15.05 -1.33 13.94
CA SER A 39 15.22 0.13 14.01
C SER A 39 13.93 0.84 14.47
N GLY A 40 14.03 2.14 14.70
CA GLY A 40 12.94 3.00 15.18
C GLY A 40 12.81 3.01 16.70
N ASP A 41 12.16 4.07 17.23
CA ASP A 41 12.09 4.36 18.67
C ASP A 41 11.09 3.48 19.44
N GLY A 42 10.36 2.62 18.71
CA GLY A 42 9.34 1.75 19.29
C GLY A 42 7.94 2.35 19.25
N PRO A 43 6.97 1.72 19.95
CA PRO A 43 5.56 2.10 19.87
C PRO A 43 5.30 3.49 20.44
N ASP A 44 4.67 4.37 19.66
CA ASP A 44 4.25 5.69 20.10
C ASP A 44 2.94 5.59 20.91
N PRO A 45 2.90 6.10 22.17
CA PRO A 45 1.68 6.15 22.97
C PRO A 45 0.54 6.95 22.33
N ALA A 46 0.87 7.94 21.48
CA ALA A 46 -0.10 8.77 20.79
C ALA A 46 -0.76 8.07 19.58
N ASN A 47 -0.22 6.94 19.14
CA ASN A 47 -0.81 6.14 18.07
C ASN A 47 -2.07 5.41 18.57
N PRO A 48 -3.26 5.64 17.99
CA PRO A 48 -4.50 5.02 18.46
C PRO A 48 -4.64 3.54 18.07
N HIS A 49 -3.75 3.02 17.20
CA HIS A 49 -3.80 1.61 16.80
C HIS A 49 -3.73 0.71 18.05
N PRO A 50 -4.58 -0.33 18.19
CA PRO A 50 -4.56 -1.22 19.36
C PRO A 50 -3.16 -1.79 19.64
N ASP A 51 -2.45 -2.21 18.60
CA ASP A 51 -1.09 -2.76 18.68
C ASP A 51 0.00 -1.72 18.43
N ARG A 52 -0.31 -0.41 18.41
CA ARG A 52 0.63 0.67 18.09
C ARG A 52 1.35 0.51 16.75
N LYS A 53 0.69 -0.14 15.78
CA LYS A 53 1.18 -0.32 14.41
C LYS A 53 0.67 0.79 13.49
N VAL A 54 1.15 0.81 12.25
CA VAL A 54 0.65 1.66 11.18
C VAL A 54 0.29 0.81 9.95
N PRO A 55 -0.75 1.23 9.20
CA PRO A 55 -1.52 2.46 9.33
C PRO A 55 -2.58 2.39 10.43
N ALA A 56 -2.93 3.56 10.97
CA ALA A 56 -4.20 3.81 11.62
C ALA A 56 -4.81 5.06 10.99
N LEU A 57 -6.08 5.03 10.66
CA LEU A 57 -6.84 6.16 10.14
C LEU A 57 -7.91 6.53 11.15
N ARG A 58 -7.93 7.79 11.56
CA ARG A 58 -9.05 8.35 12.32
C ARG A 58 -9.90 9.21 11.41
N HIS A 59 -11.20 9.00 11.42
CA HIS A 59 -12.18 9.86 10.79
C HIS A 59 -13.21 10.24 11.86
N ASP A 60 -13.10 11.46 12.38
CA ASP A 60 -13.82 11.93 13.56
C ASP A 60 -13.65 10.93 14.73
N ASP A 61 -14.71 10.25 15.16
CA ASP A 61 -14.67 9.25 16.23
C ASP A 61 -14.35 7.82 15.74
N ALA A 62 -14.38 7.59 14.42
CA ALA A 62 -14.10 6.27 13.87
C ALA A 62 -12.59 6.02 13.76
N LEU A 63 -12.16 4.84 14.19
CA LEU A 63 -10.81 4.34 13.98
C LEU A 63 -10.85 3.16 13.00
N VAL A 64 -10.10 3.27 11.90
CA VAL A 64 -9.96 2.20 10.90
C VAL A 64 -8.49 1.77 10.87
N THR A 65 -8.26 0.48 11.01
CA THR A 65 -6.94 -0.14 10.91
C THR A 65 -6.94 -1.17 9.77
N GLU A 66 -5.82 -1.82 9.49
CA GLU A 66 -5.58 -2.72 8.36
C GLU A 66 -5.63 -2.02 7.00
N CYS A 67 -4.56 -2.19 6.23
CA CYS A 67 -4.38 -1.47 4.97
C CYS A 67 -5.54 -1.64 3.97
N ALA A 68 -6.04 -2.88 3.81
CA ALA A 68 -7.14 -3.15 2.88
C ALA A 68 -8.44 -2.50 3.34
N ALA A 69 -8.72 -2.52 4.65
CA ALA A 69 -9.91 -1.88 5.23
C ALA A 69 -9.84 -0.36 5.10
N VAL A 70 -8.69 0.25 5.41
CA VAL A 70 -8.45 1.68 5.23
C VAL A 70 -8.61 2.08 3.76
N ALA A 71 -8.04 1.29 2.82
CA ALA A 71 -8.16 1.57 1.39
C ALA A 71 -9.61 1.53 0.92
N LEU A 72 -10.38 0.51 1.33
CA LEU A 72 -11.80 0.41 1.01
C LEU A 72 -12.58 1.58 1.58
N TYR A 73 -12.41 1.87 2.86
CA TYR A 73 -13.07 2.98 3.55
C TYR A 73 -12.82 4.32 2.87
N LEU A 74 -11.56 4.62 2.52
CA LEU A 74 -11.21 5.87 1.84
C LEU A 74 -11.82 5.99 0.45
N THR A 75 -11.89 4.90 -0.32
CA THR A 75 -12.52 4.93 -1.65
C THR A 75 -14.04 5.11 -1.57
N GLU A 76 -14.67 4.68 -0.48
CA GLU A 76 -16.10 4.90 -0.24
C GLU A 76 -16.42 6.34 0.16
N LEU A 77 -15.48 7.06 0.79
CA LEU A 77 -15.60 8.48 1.09
C LEU A 77 -15.46 9.38 -0.14
N ALA A 78 -14.80 8.91 -1.19
CA ALA A 78 -14.54 9.68 -2.41
C ALA A 78 -14.92 8.89 -3.67
N PRO A 79 -16.18 8.48 -3.85
CA PRO A 79 -16.61 7.67 -4.99
C PRO A 79 -16.40 8.39 -6.34
N GLN A 80 -16.39 9.72 -6.36
CA GLN A 80 -16.13 10.55 -7.53
C GLN A 80 -14.69 10.43 -8.07
N ALA A 81 -13.75 9.92 -7.26
CA ALA A 81 -12.39 9.66 -7.71
C ALA A 81 -12.27 8.37 -8.54
N GLU A 82 -13.32 7.55 -8.57
CA GLU A 82 -13.42 6.32 -9.36
C GLU A 82 -12.27 5.31 -9.12
N LEU A 83 -11.65 5.34 -7.92
CA LEU A 83 -10.56 4.43 -7.55
C LEU A 83 -11.04 3.09 -7.01
N ALA A 84 -12.35 2.89 -6.91
CA ALA A 84 -12.98 1.59 -6.65
C ALA A 84 -14.19 1.42 -7.56
N PRO A 85 -14.47 0.20 -8.04
CA PRO A 85 -15.74 -0.09 -8.72
C PRO A 85 -16.91 0.12 -7.76
N ALA A 86 -18.02 0.66 -8.26
CA ALA A 86 -19.24 0.85 -7.49
C ALA A 86 -19.79 -0.48 -6.93
N ILE A 87 -20.55 -0.39 -5.83
CA ILE A 87 -21.27 -1.56 -5.29
C ILE A 87 -22.20 -2.10 -6.39
N GLY A 88 -22.14 -3.41 -6.64
CA GLY A 88 -22.90 -4.07 -7.70
C GLY A 88 -22.26 -4.03 -9.09
N ALA A 89 -21.17 -3.30 -9.30
CA ALA A 89 -20.43 -3.34 -10.56
C ALA A 89 -19.78 -4.72 -10.78
N ALA A 90 -19.69 -5.14 -12.04
CA ALA A 90 -19.20 -6.49 -12.41
C ALA A 90 -17.76 -6.76 -11.95
N ASP A 91 -16.91 -5.73 -11.88
CA ASP A 91 -15.51 -5.83 -11.49
C ASP A 91 -15.27 -5.56 -9.97
N ARG A 92 -16.34 -5.28 -9.21
CA ARG A 92 -16.24 -5.08 -7.74
C ARG A 92 -15.67 -6.30 -7.03
N GLY A 93 -16.10 -7.51 -7.41
CA GLY A 93 -15.58 -8.75 -6.83
C GLY A 93 -14.07 -8.92 -7.07
N ALA A 94 -13.61 -8.63 -8.29
CA ALA A 94 -12.18 -8.65 -8.62
C ALA A 94 -11.38 -7.63 -7.80
N PHE A 95 -11.89 -6.41 -7.65
CA PHE A 95 -11.28 -5.36 -6.82
C PHE A 95 -11.09 -5.81 -5.37
N LEU A 96 -12.14 -6.32 -4.73
CA LEU A 96 -12.09 -6.81 -3.35
C LEU A 96 -11.14 -7.99 -3.21
N THR A 97 -11.13 -8.89 -4.19
CA THR A 97 -10.19 -10.02 -4.24
C THR A 97 -8.74 -9.54 -4.28
N TRP A 98 -8.43 -8.50 -5.07
CA TRP A 98 -7.09 -7.94 -5.11
C TRP A 98 -6.70 -7.32 -3.78
N LEU A 99 -7.56 -6.51 -3.14
CA LEU A 99 -7.27 -5.90 -1.83
C LEU A 99 -6.96 -6.98 -0.78
N SER A 100 -7.79 -8.02 -0.70
CA SER A 100 -7.59 -9.11 0.24
C SER A 100 -6.33 -9.92 -0.06
N TRP A 101 -6.10 -10.27 -1.32
CA TRP A 101 -4.96 -11.06 -1.74
C TRP A 101 -3.62 -10.35 -1.55
N ILE A 102 -3.56 -9.05 -1.80
CA ILE A 102 -2.33 -8.27 -1.61
C ILE A 102 -1.88 -8.34 -0.16
N GLU A 103 -2.80 -8.26 0.80
CA GLU A 103 -2.47 -8.31 2.22
C GLU A 103 -2.25 -9.73 2.74
N GLY A 104 -3.12 -10.67 2.36
CA GLY A 104 -3.15 -12.01 2.92
C GLY A 104 -2.18 -12.99 2.26
N GLU A 105 -1.81 -12.76 1.00
CA GLU A 105 -0.99 -13.71 0.22
C GLU A 105 0.27 -13.04 -0.34
N CYS A 106 0.12 -11.94 -1.09
CA CYS A 106 1.24 -11.30 -1.77
C CYS A 106 2.26 -10.73 -0.79
N GLY A 107 1.82 -10.01 0.22
CA GLY A 107 2.69 -9.45 1.25
C GLY A 107 3.51 -10.50 1.99
N PRO A 108 2.90 -11.57 2.54
CA PRO A 108 3.63 -12.71 3.12
C PRO A 108 4.58 -13.40 2.14
N ALA A 109 4.18 -13.59 0.88
CA ALA A 109 5.03 -14.18 -0.15
C ALA A 109 6.28 -13.33 -0.43
N ILE A 110 6.13 -12.01 -0.53
CA ILE A 110 7.27 -11.08 -0.64
C ILE A 110 8.16 -11.16 0.62
N ALA A 111 7.56 -11.16 1.81
CA ALA A 111 8.31 -11.23 3.06
C ALA A 111 9.15 -12.53 3.13
N SER A 112 8.61 -13.66 2.69
CA SER A 112 9.34 -14.94 2.66
C SER A 112 10.60 -14.87 1.78
N ARG A 113 10.58 -14.08 0.71
CA ARG A 113 11.74 -13.90 -0.18
C ARG A 113 12.92 -13.21 0.50
N PHE A 114 12.66 -12.29 1.43
CA PHE A 114 13.72 -11.64 2.22
C PHE A 114 14.37 -12.56 3.25
N CYS A 115 13.76 -13.70 3.56
CA CYS A 115 14.30 -14.70 4.49
C CYS A 115 15.16 -15.77 3.81
N VAL A 116 15.30 -15.72 2.47
CA VAL A 116 16.08 -16.72 1.69
C VAL A 116 17.57 -16.39 1.70
N ALA A 117 18.39 -17.39 2.04
CA ALA A 117 19.84 -17.24 2.00
C ALA A 117 20.36 -17.21 0.55
N PRO A 118 21.51 -16.57 0.30
CA PRO A 118 22.15 -16.62 -1.03
C PRO A 118 22.42 -18.07 -1.48
N GLY A 119 21.87 -18.42 -2.66
CA GLY A 119 22.03 -19.77 -3.23
C GLY A 119 20.86 -20.73 -2.99
N ASP A 120 19.95 -20.40 -2.07
CA ASP A 120 18.75 -21.19 -1.86
C ASP A 120 17.70 -20.92 -2.97
N PRO A 121 16.80 -21.90 -3.24
CA PRO A 121 15.76 -21.72 -4.23
C PRO A 121 14.75 -20.65 -3.79
N GLU A 122 14.19 -19.94 -4.75
CA GLU A 122 13.15 -18.97 -4.49
C GLU A 122 11.89 -19.63 -3.88
N PRO A 123 11.23 -18.97 -2.89
CA PRO A 123 10.00 -19.49 -2.32
C PRO A 123 8.91 -19.66 -3.40
N ALA A 124 8.30 -20.83 -3.44
CA ALA A 124 7.23 -21.11 -4.41
C ALA A 124 6.07 -20.11 -4.34
N ALA A 125 5.75 -19.62 -3.12
CA ALA A 125 4.73 -18.60 -2.90
C ALA A 125 5.11 -17.27 -3.57
N PHE A 126 6.37 -16.85 -3.51
CA PHE A 126 6.85 -15.64 -4.17
C PHE A 126 6.74 -15.74 -5.68
N THR A 127 7.25 -16.84 -6.26
CA THR A 127 7.12 -17.11 -7.69
C THR A 127 5.65 -17.14 -8.15
N ALA A 128 4.77 -17.77 -7.37
CA ALA A 128 3.34 -17.82 -7.68
C ALA A 128 2.70 -16.42 -7.62
N ALA A 129 3.10 -15.59 -6.65
CA ALA A 129 2.61 -14.21 -6.54
C ALA A 129 3.01 -13.37 -7.77
N LEU A 130 4.27 -13.43 -8.21
CA LEU A 130 4.73 -12.73 -9.41
C LEU A 130 3.94 -13.18 -10.65
N ARG A 131 3.76 -14.49 -10.87
CA ARG A 131 2.98 -15.03 -11.99
C ARG A 131 1.54 -14.52 -12.01
N ARG A 132 0.90 -14.41 -10.84
CA ARG A 132 -0.46 -13.88 -10.72
C ARG A 132 -0.53 -12.41 -11.12
N ILE A 133 0.44 -11.61 -10.69
CA ILE A 133 0.55 -10.20 -11.06
C ILE A 133 0.75 -10.08 -12.58
N GLU A 134 1.71 -10.82 -13.14
CA GLU A 134 2.00 -10.84 -14.58
C GLU A 134 0.77 -11.20 -15.39
N ALA A 135 0.06 -12.26 -15.01
CA ALA A 135 -1.17 -12.69 -15.70
C ALA A 135 -2.28 -11.63 -15.69
N ALA A 136 -2.35 -10.80 -14.64
CA ALA A 136 -3.28 -9.67 -14.61
C ALA A 136 -2.83 -8.56 -15.57
N LEU A 137 -1.54 -8.25 -15.59
CA LEU A 137 -0.97 -7.14 -16.39
C LEU A 137 -0.90 -7.44 -17.90
N VAL A 138 -1.04 -8.69 -18.33
CA VAL A 138 -1.24 -9.06 -19.74
C VAL A 138 -2.56 -8.50 -20.27
N ARG A 139 -3.58 -8.34 -19.42
CA ARG A 139 -4.94 -7.89 -19.81
C ARG A 139 -5.07 -6.36 -19.88
N GLY A 140 -4.06 -5.64 -19.45
CA GLY A 140 -4.07 -4.17 -19.46
C GLY A 140 -3.01 -3.57 -18.56
N PRO A 141 -2.91 -2.24 -18.53
CA PRO A 141 -1.87 -1.53 -17.77
C PRO A 141 -2.05 -1.61 -16.24
N PHE A 142 -3.21 -2.04 -15.73
CA PHE A 142 -3.56 -2.08 -14.32
C PHE A 142 -4.23 -3.38 -13.93
N LEU A 143 -4.38 -3.65 -12.64
CA LEU A 143 -4.94 -4.91 -12.11
C LEU A 143 -6.39 -5.18 -12.57
N LEU A 144 -7.16 -4.13 -12.81
CA LEU A 144 -8.53 -4.18 -13.34
C LEU A 144 -8.57 -3.85 -14.84
N GLY A 145 -7.53 -4.18 -15.60
CA GLY A 145 -7.43 -3.94 -17.03
C GLY A 145 -7.00 -2.50 -17.35
N ALA A 146 -7.86 -1.72 -18.02
CA ALA A 146 -7.53 -0.36 -18.44
C ALA A 146 -7.62 0.67 -17.30
N ARG A 147 -8.31 0.35 -16.19
CA ARG A 147 -8.63 1.29 -15.13
C ARG A 147 -7.69 1.16 -13.94
N PHE A 148 -7.03 2.28 -13.59
CA PHE A 148 -6.30 2.43 -12.34
C PHE A 148 -7.27 2.44 -11.14
N SER A 149 -6.87 1.80 -10.04
CA SER A 149 -7.70 1.66 -8.83
C SER A 149 -6.86 1.68 -7.56
N ALA A 150 -7.52 1.73 -6.41
CA ALA A 150 -6.85 1.59 -5.12
C ALA A 150 -6.13 0.23 -4.96
N ALA A 151 -6.53 -0.81 -5.70
CA ALA A 151 -5.79 -2.07 -5.71
C ALA A 151 -4.39 -1.91 -6.31
N ASP A 152 -4.23 -1.05 -7.32
CA ASP A 152 -2.93 -0.73 -7.91
C ASP A 152 -2.06 0.08 -6.95
N VAL A 153 -2.65 0.98 -6.16
CA VAL A 153 -1.95 1.71 -5.09
C VAL A 153 -1.44 0.73 -4.04
N MET A 154 -2.28 -0.20 -3.62
CA MET A 154 -1.94 -1.19 -2.59
C MET A 154 -0.83 -2.14 -3.07
N LEU A 155 -0.92 -2.64 -4.29
CA LEU A 155 0.12 -3.48 -4.88
C LEU A 155 1.40 -2.68 -5.13
N GLY A 156 1.29 -1.47 -5.69
CA GLY A 156 2.43 -0.60 -5.95
C GLY A 156 3.28 -0.35 -4.71
N GLY A 157 2.65 -0.04 -3.58
CA GLY A 157 3.36 0.13 -2.31
C GLY A 157 4.04 -1.16 -1.81
N ALA A 158 3.44 -2.33 -2.06
CA ALA A 158 4.07 -3.61 -1.73
C ALA A 158 5.28 -3.89 -2.63
N LEU A 159 5.18 -3.58 -3.94
CA LEU A 159 6.28 -3.73 -4.90
C LEU A 159 7.43 -2.74 -4.66
N ASP A 160 7.13 -1.52 -4.21
CA ASP A 160 8.17 -0.56 -3.82
C ASP A 160 9.03 -1.08 -2.68
N TRP A 161 8.41 -1.65 -1.66
CA TRP A 161 9.13 -2.32 -0.57
C TRP A 161 9.91 -3.54 -1.06
N ALA A 162 9.35 -4.28 -2.01
CA ALA A 162 9.95 -5.49 -2.57
C ALA A 162 11.05 -5.20 -3.61
N ARG A 163 11.26 -3.96 -4.02
CA ARG A 163 12.16 -3.56 -5.12
C ARG A 163 13.52 -4.28 -5.15
N PRO A 164 14.22 -4.49 -4.02
CA PRO A 164 15.52 -5.17 -4.01
C PRO A 164 15.47 -6.65 -4.46
N VAL A 165 14.30 -7.28 -4.41
CA VAL A 165 14.10 -8.70 -4.73
C VAL A 165 13.24 -8.94 -5.97
N LEU A 166 12.78 -7.88 -6.64
CA LEU A 166 11.99 -7.97 -7.87
C LEU A 166 12.87 -8.02 -9.11
N PRO A 167 12.39 -8.63 -10.21
CA PRO A 167 13.05 -8.50 -11.51
C PRO A 167 13.21 -7.03 -11.91
N ALA A 168 14.42 -6.67 -12.38
CA ALA A 168 14.74 -5.31 -12.81
C ALA A 168 14.05 -4.92 -14.13
N GLU A 169 13.60 -5.90 -14.89
CA GLU A 169 12.98 -5.75 -16.22
C GLU A 169 11.68 -6.56 -16.30
N GLY A 170 10.92 -6.37 -17.38
CA GLY A 170 9.69 -7.09 -17.63
C GLY A 170 8.43 -6.31 -17.23
N VAL A 171 7.29 -7.00 -17.26
CA VAL A 171 5.97 -6.37 -17.10
C VAL A 171 5.76 -5.77 -15.71
N ILE A 172 6.30 -6.38 -14.66
CA ILE A 172 6.19 -5.87 -13.28
C ILE A 172 7.04 -4.60 -13.12
N ALA A 173 8.26 -4.59 -13.66
CA ALA A 173 9.11 -3.39 -13.64
C ALA A 173 8.46 -2.21 -14.40
N ALA A 174 7.92 -2.47 -15.59
CA ALA A 174 7.20 -1.47 -16.38
C ALA A 174 5.92 -0.96 -15.66
N TYR A 175 5.20 -1.84 -14.97
CA TYR A 175 4.06 -1.47 -14.15
C TYR A 175 4.49 -0.59 -12.97
N SER A 176 5.51 -0.98 -12.21
CA SER A 176 6.04 -0.19 -11.09
C SER A 176 6.51 1.20 -11.54
N ALA A 177 7.19 1.29 -12.70
CA ALA A 177 7.61 2.58 -13.27
C ALA A 177 6.42 3.46 -13.63
N ARG A 178 5.35 2.88 -14.22
CA ARG A 178 4.10 3.59 -14.53
C ARG A 178 3.44 4.14 -13.29
N LEU A 179 3.39 3.38 -12.20
CA LEU A 179 2.82 3.81 -10.94
C LEU A 179 3.65 4.93 -10.30
N ALA A 180 4.97 4.79 -10.30
CA ALA A 180 5.90 5.78 -9.73
C ALA A 180 5.89 7.13 -10.49
N ALA A 181 5.48 7.14 -11.75
CA ALA A 181 5.34 8.36 -12.56
C ALA A 181 4.07 9.16 -12.24
N ARG A 182 3.17 8.67 -11.40
CA ARG A 182 1.92 9.37 -11.05
C ARG A 182 2.20 10.59 -10.16
N PRO A 183 1.61 11.76 -10.45
CA PRO A 183 1.85 12.95 -9.63
C PRO A 183 1.50 12.78 -8.15
N ALA A 184 0.43 12.05 -7.84
CA ALA A 184 0.04 11.77 -6.46
C ALA A 184 1.05 10.87 -5.73
N TYR A 185 1.64 9.88 -6.42
CA TYR A 185 2.73 9.08 -5.88
C TYR A 185 3.93 9.97 -5.52
N VAL A 186 4.35 10.84 -6.44
CA VAL A 186 5.50 11.75 -6.21
C VAL A 186 5.26 12.64 -5.00
N ARG A 187 4.05 13.22 -4.86
CA ARG A 187 3.69 14.03 -3.67
C ARG A 187 3.73 13.20 -2.39
N ALA A 188 3.15 12.00 -2.41
CA ALA A 188 3.16 11.12 -1.24
C ALA A 188 4.57 10.75 -0.81
N MET A 189 5.46 10.41 -1.74
CA MET A 189 6.86 10.06 -1.43
C MET A 189 7.63 11.25 -0.88
N ALA A 190 7.37 12.47 -1.37
CA ALA A 190 7.96 13.68 -0.81
C ALA A 190 7.53 13.91 0.65
N ARG A 191 6.27 13.64 0.99
CA ARG A 191 5.75 13.70 2.35
C ARG A 191 6.29 12.56 3.23
N ASP A 192 6.39 11.34 2.69
CA ASP A 192 6.95 10.18 3.42
C ASP A 192 8.41 10.43 3.81
N ALA A 193 9.19 11.07 2.95
CA ALA A 193 10.58 11.43 3.20
C ALA A 193 10.77 12.67 4.10
N ALA A 194 9.71 13.44 4.39
CA ALA A 194 9.82 14.65 5.20
C ALA A 194 10.34 14.30 6.60
N PRO A 195 11.34 15.03 7.12
CA PRO A 195 11.77 14.84 8.49
C PRO A 195 10.59 15.11 9.42
N GLN A 196 10.44 14.29 10.44
CA GLN A 196 9.53 14.60 11.54
C GLN A 196 9.89 15.99 12.03
N ALA A 197 9.07 17.00 11.75
CA ALA A 197 9.12 18.23 12.49
C ALA A 197 8.92 17.82 13.94
N ALA A 198 9.93 18.03 14.78
CA ALA A 198 9.89 17.70 16.18
C ALA A 198 8.56 18.22 16.74
N ALA A 199 7.74 17.32 17.26
CA ALA A 199 6.54 17.69 17.98
C ALA A 199 6.99 18.51 19.17
N ALA A 200 6.83 19.84 19.06
CA ALA A 200 7.01 20.78 20.14
C ALA A 200 5.84 20.70 21.10
#